data_67cb3b6b6b564e7d5e6ff59d611bba2b
#
_entry.id   67cb3b6b6b564e7d5e6ff59d611bba2b
#
_cell.length_a   1.000
_cell.length_b   1.000
_cell.length_c   1.000
_cell.angle_alpha   90.00
_cell.angle_beta   90.00
_cell.angle_gamma   90.00
#
_symmetry.space_group_name_H-M   'P 1'
#
loop_
_entity.id
_entity.type
_entity.pdbx_description
1 polymer ?
#
loop_
_entity_poly.entity_id
_entity_poly.type
_entity_poly.pdbx_seq_one_letter_code
_entity_poly.pdbx_strand_id
1 'polypeptide(L)'
;MTFDEMSYQPLGDKKNSAFFEEYRQKIYERRKSSGLSELLGPMRAVVVQVEHGDAVSYLCELYLMGPYRLAAAFESETHRVFLLKSKPEFPRLIVMEPLVSEYRDEITLLNSLYPLAAAKPNARYVGEVFAALDQLEVRRILESHSIRFNYHHETKNPLITDSAFVFSFPSDYSGNRIGYCQVDLDDVDALGLGTQIQLPSEVLSQLDLVDEFSRQHRLDPLVMGLDHMATRVLAGEREDAILEFLTMSNYYFWGAYNIADMNSSTNVNRSSSVEDDKQSPAKVFTANNTPSFVNSFDDLPMPTEDFVRNFGRRMHHLAYEVCDGDHGSGEKNVDYVVGTLKEKGVAFLANVVGECLDEPNLKQIFSKHSAYSILITEYVERCHGYEGFFTKSNVAALTAAAGQDEQYRHGRVFD
;
A
#
# COMPACT_ATOMS: atom_id res chain seq x y z
N MET A 1 19.84 -9.23 -16.96
CA MET A 1 20.63 -9.91 -15.88
C MET A 1 19.64 -10.31 -14.80
N THR A 2 19.58 -11.56 -14.41
CA THR A 2 18.70 -11.97 -13.30
C THR A 2 19.27 -11.41 -12.00
N PHE A 3 18.45 -10.73 -11.22
CA PHE A 3 18.85 -10.19 -9.92
C PHE A 3 19.13 -11.37 -8.96
N ASP A 4 20.28 -11.36 -8.29
CA ASP A 4 20.66 -12.39 -7.33
C ASP A 4 20.36 -11.95 -5.91
N GLU A 5 19.19 -12.34 -5.41
CA GLU A 5 18.72 -12.03 -4.05
C GLU A 5 19.66 -12.57 -2.97
N MET A 6 20.34 -13.71 -3.25
CA MET A 6 21.20 -14.41 -2.28
C MET A 6 22.48 -13.63 -1.99
N SER A 7 23.00 -12.92 -2.98
CA SER A 7 24.22 -12.12 -2.85
C SER A 7 23.98 -10.67 -2.42
N TYR A 8 22.70 -10.22 -2.43
CA TYR A 8 22.36 -8.84 -2.11
C TYR A 8 22.66 -8.48 -0.65
N GLN A 9 23.31 -7.36 -0.43
CA GLN A 9 23.60 -6.83 0.90
C GLN A 9 22.64 -5.68 1.22
N PRO A 10 21.80 -5.81 2.28
CA PRO A 10 20.85 -4.77 2.66
C PRO A 10 21.51 -3.43 2.95
N LEU A 11 20.87 -2.35 2.51
CA LEU A 11 21.33 -0.98 2.72
C LEU A 11 20.80 -0.40 4.04
N GLY A 12 21.30 0.77 4.41
CA GLY A 12 20.86 1.51 5.58
C GLY A 12 21.42 0.98 6.90
N ASP A 13 20.57 0.81 7.90
CA ASP A 13 20.98 0.46 9.26
C ASP A 13 21.30 -1.03 9.43
N LYS A 14 22.59 -1.35 9.57
CA LYS A 14 23.08 -2.72 9.68
C LYS A 14 22.58 -3.45 10.93
N LYS A 15 22.32 -2.75 12.04
CA LYS A 15 21.80 -3.39 13.26
C LYS A 15 20.37 -3.87 13.04
N ASN A 16 19.54 -3.06 12.38
CA ASN A 16 18.17 -3.43 12.05
C ASN A 16 18.09 -4.55 11.01
N SER A 17 19.05 -4.64 10.10
CA SER A 17 19.09 -5.69 9.07
C SER A 17 19.78 -6.98 9.52
N ALA A 18 20.58 -6.96 10.59
CA ALA A 18 21.34 -8.13 11.05
C ALA A 18 20.47 -9.37 11.36
N PHE A 19 19.26 -9.15 11.90
CA PHE A 19 18.30 -10.22 12.15
C PHE A 19 17.93 -10.98 10.89
N PHE A 20 17.81 -10.28 9.75
CA PHE A 20 17.32 -10.88 8.51
C PHE A 20 18.36 -11.75 7.79
N GLU A 21 19.65 -11.62 8.12
CA GLU A 21 20.74 -12.32 7.40
C GLU A 21 20.53 -13.83 7.33
N GLU A 22 20.19 -14.48 8.45
CA GLU A 22 19.96 -15.91 8.50
C GLU A 22 18.63 -16.33 7.87
N TYR A 23 17.56 -15.62 8.22
CA TYR A 23 16.20 -16.03 7.86
C TYR A 23 15.86 -15.74 6.40
N ARG A 24 16.31 -14.60 5.85
CA ARG A 24 16.07 -14.28 4.45
C ARG A 24 16.72 -15.30 3.51
N GLN A 25 17.92 -15.78 3.82
CA GLN A 25 18.60 -16.83 3.07
C GLN A 25 17.75 -18.10 3.01
N LYS A 26 17.24 -18.55 4.16
CA LYS A 26 16.35 -19.72 4.25
C LYS A 26 15.07 -19.53 3.43
N ILE A 27 14.51 -18.32 3.39
CA ILE A 27 13.32 -18.02 2.59
C ILE A 27 13.65 -18.11 1.10
N TYR A 28 14.74 -17.50 0.64
CA TYR A 28 15.13 -17.52 -0.76
C TYR A 28 15.44 -18.92 -1.25
N GLU A 29 16.19 -19.71 -0.46
CA GLU A 29 16.44 -21.13 -0.74
C GLU A 29 15.15 -21.94 -0.82
N ARG A 30 14.19 -21.70 0.08
CA ARG A 30 12.89 -22.36 0.07
C ARG A 30 12.07 -21.99 -1.16
N ARG A 31 11.98 -20.71 -1.51
CA ARG A 31 11.29 -20.28 -2.73
C ARG A 31 11.87 -20.93 -3.98
N LYS A 32 13.20 -20.96 -4.07
CA LYS A 32 13.91 -21.56 -5.19
C LYS A 32 13.73 -23.08 -5.25
N SER A 33 13.89 -23.78 -4.12
CA SER A 33 13.78 -25.24 -4.07
C SER A 33 12.35 -25.75 -4.29
N SER A 34 11.34 -24.98 -3.93
CA SER A 34 9.93 -25.31 -4.18
C SER A 34 9.44 -24.94 -5.58
N GLY A 35 10.24 -24.24 -6.38
CA GLY A 35 9.83 -23.69 -7.68
C GLY A 35 9.02 -22.40 -7.58
N LEU A 36 8.79 -21.88 -6.39
CA LEU A 36 7.96 -20.67 -6.19
C LEU A 36 8.58 -19.44 -6.86
N SER A 37 9.91 -19.33 -6.87
CA SER A 37 10.61 -18.22 -7.53
C SER A 37 10.33 -18.13 -9.04
N GLU A 38 10.09 -19.27 -9.68
CA GLU A 38 9.79 -19.35 -11.11
C GLU A 38 8.32 -19.03 -11.42
N LEU A 39 7.44 -19.16 -10.42
CA LEU A 39 6.00 -18.97 -10.56
C LEU A 39 5.57 -17.53 -10.26
N LEU A 40 6.30 -16.81 -9.41
CA LEU A 40 5.94 -15.47 -8.94
C LEU A 40 6.50 -14.38 -9.85
N GLY A 41 5.64 -13.43 -10.18
CA GLY A 41 5.97 -12.24 -10.94
C GLY A 41 5.75 -10.92 -10.17
N PRO A 42 5.79 -9.79 -10.87
CA PRO A 42 5.61 -8.47 -10.27
C PRO A 42 4.20 -8.27 -9.72
N MET A 43 4.05 -7.22 -8.91
CA MET A 43 2.75 -6.77 -8.44
C MET A 43 1.89 -6.30 -9.61
N ARG A 44 0.65 -6.79 -9.67
CA ARG A 44 -0.34 -6.45 -10.72
C ARG A 44 -1.39 -5.48 -10.25
N ALA A 45 -1.82 -5.60 -8.99
CA ALA A 45 -2.83 -4.73 -8.41
C ALA A 45 -2.67 -4.57 -6.91
N VAL A 46 -3.29 -3.51 -6.41
CA VAL A 46 -3.62 -3.33 -4.99
C VAL A 46 -5.13 -3.25 -4.83
N VAL A 47 -5.64 -3.70 -3.70
CA VAL A 47 -7.08 -3.80 -3.44
C VAL A 47 -7.45 -2.97 -2.23
N VAL A 48 -8.46 -2.12 -2.39
CA VAL A 48 -9.04 -1.30 -1.31
C VAL A 48 -10.54 -1.55 -1.25
N GLN A 49 -11.07 -1.81 -0.07
CA GLN A 49 -12.50 -1.86 0.18
C GLN A 49 -12.93 -0.59 0.91
N VAL A 50 -14.09 -0.05 0.53
CA VAL A 50 -14.72 1.11 1.17
C VAL A 50 -16.10 0.74 1.71
N GLU A 51 -16.73 1.64 2.48
CA GLU A 51 -18.10 1.41 2.96
C GLU A 51 -19.12 1.44 1.84
N HIS A 52 -20.26 0.82 2.09
CA HIS A 52 -21.43 0.93 1.23
C HIS A 52 -21.83 2.40 1.02
N GLY A 53 -21.90 2.84 -0.23
CA GLY A 53 -22.22 4.21 -0.63
C GLY A 53 -21.01 5.14 -0.76
N ASP A 54 -19.79 4.72 -0.38
CA ASP A 54 -18.59 5.57 -0.40
C ASP A 54 -17.78 5.48 -1.72
N ALA A 55 -18.04 4.48 -2.58
CA ALA A 55 -17.16 4.21 -3.73
C ALA A 55 -17.05 5.39 -4.69
N VAL A 56 -18.14 6.04 -5.06
CA VAL A 56 -18.10 7.17 -6.02
C VAL A 56 -17.26 8.33 -5.47
N SER A 57 -17.43 8.65 -4.20
CA SER A 57 -16.65 9.70 -3.53
C SER A 57 -15.16 9.34 -3.45
N TYR A 58 -14.85 8.07 -3.17
CA TYR A 58 -13.48 7.58 -3.16
C TYR A 58 -12.85 7.57 -4.56
N LEU A 59 -13.60 7.22 -5.59
CA LEU A 59 -13.15 7.34 -6.98
C LEU A 59 -12.82 8.80 -7.34
N CYS A 60 -13.66 9.76 -6.96
CA CYS A 60 -13.37 11.19 -7.15
C CYS A 60 -12.07 11.61 -6.40
N GLU A 61 -11.86 11.12 -5.19
CA GLU A 61 -10.61 11.35 -4.45
C GLU A 61 -9.39 10.78 -5.19
N LEU A 62 -9.48 9.54 -5.70
CA LEU A 62 -8.41 8.92 -6.48
C LEU A 62 -8.11 9.64 -7.79
N TYR A 63 -9.15 10.16 -8.47
CA TYR A 63 -9.01 10.96 -9.69
C TYR A 63 -8.32 12.31 -9.41
N LEU A 64 -8.59 12.90 -8.25
CA LEU A 64 -8.01 14.18 -7.85
C LEU A 64 -6.55 14.01 -7.39
N MET A 65 -6.30 13.01 -6.54
CA MET A 65 -5.05 12.87 -5.80
C MET A 65 -4.06 11.91 -6.44
N GLY A 66 -4.50 11.05 -7.35
CA GLY A 66 -3.67 10.00 -7.95
C GLY A 66 -3.80 9.91 -9.46
N PRO A 67 -2.97 9.07 -10.08
CA PRO A 67 -2.96 8.89 -11.54
C PRO A 67 -4.02 7.88 -12.02
N TYR A 68 -4.88 7.39 -11.13
CA TYR A 68 -5.82 6.31 -11.41
C TYR A 68 -7.08 6.80 -12.10
N ARG A 69 -7.50 6.07 -13.15
CA ARG A 69 -8.73 6.32 -13.92
C ARG A 69 -9.48 5.00 -14.09
N LEU A 70 -10.81 5.06 -14.08
CA LEU A 70 -11.68 3.90 -14.24
C LEU A 70 -11.45 3.21 -15.59
N ALA A 71 -11.18 1.90 -15.53
CA ALA A 71 -11.08 1.04 -16.71
C ALA A 71 -12.35 0.21 -16.91
N ALA A 72 -12.91 -0.36 -15.82
CA ALA A 72 -14.12 -1.15 -15.85
C ALA A 72 -14.82 -1.13 -14.49
N ALA A 73 -16.10 -1.41 -14.47
CA ALA A 73 -16.90 -1.61 -13.26
C ALA A 73 -17.70 -2.90 -13.37
N PHE A 74 -17.84 -3.62 -12.25
CA PHE A 74 -18.55 -4.90 -12.19
C PHE A 74 -19.49 -4.90 -10.99
N GLU A 75 -20.56 -5.70 -11.10
CA GLU A 75 -21.45 -5.98 -9.98
C GLU A 75 -21.57 -7.50 -9.80
N SER A 76 -21.30 -7.96 -8.60
CA SER A 76 -21.47 -9.34 -8.14
C SER A 76 -22.70 -9.46 -7.24
N GLU A 77 -22.90 -10.63 -6.63
CA GLU A 77 -23.99 -10.80 -5.63
C GLU A 77 -23.83 -9.92 -4.39
N THR A 78 -22.59 -9.53 -4.05
CA THR A 78 -22.27 -8.89 -2.78
C THR A 78 -21.58 -7.55 -2.90
N HIS A 79 -20.91 -7.30 -4.02
CA HIS A 79 -20.08 -6.09 -4.20
C HIS A 79 -20.22 -5.47 -5.58
N ARG A 80 -19.98 -4.16 -5.63
CA ARG A 80 -19.44 -3.50 -6.83
C ARG A 80 -17.93 -3.50 -6.77
N VAL A 81 -17.31 -3.74 -7.91
CA VAL A 81 -15.86 -3.76 -8.06
C VAL A 81 -15.48 -2.81 -9.19
N PHE A 82 -14.55 -1.91 -8.89
CA PHE A 82 -14.07 -0.91 -9.85
C PHE A 82 -12.61 -1.18 -10.11
N LEU A 83 -12.27 -1.47 -11.36
CA LEU A 83 -10.91 -1.63 -11.83
C LEU A 83 -10.41 -0.30 -12.36
N LEU A 84 -9.34 0.21 -11.74
CA LEU A 84 -8.71 1.46 -12.14
C LEU A 84 -7.31 1.18 -12.70
N LYS A 85 -6.94 1.97 -13.70
CA LYS A 85 -5.61 1.95 -14.32
C LYS A 85 -4.92 3.29 -14.16
N SER A 86 -3.61 3.26 -14.07
CA SER A 86 -2.70 4.37 -14.26
C SER A 86 -1.86 4.14 -15.51
N LYS A 87 -0.61 4.57 -15.54
CA LYS A 87 0.32 4.24 -16.63
C LYS A 87 0.59 2.72 -16.65
N PRO A 88 0.92 2.14 -17.83
CA PRO A 88 1.02 0.68 -18.01
C PRO A 88 2.05 0.00 -17.11
N GLU A 89 3.11 0.72 -16.72
CA GLU A 89 4.20 0.23 -15.88
C GLU A 89 3.81 0.03 -14.41
N PHE A 90 2.74 0.66 -13.95
CA PHE A 90 2.31 0.59 -12.55
C PHE A 90 1.16 -0.40 -12.33
N PRO A 91 1.03 -0.98 -11.13
CA PRO A 91 -0.07 -1.87 -10.81
C PRO A 91 -1.43 -1.18 -10.89
N ARG A 92 -2.47 -1.94 -11.20
CA ARG A 92 -3.87 -1.51 -11.15
C ARG A 92 -4.29 -1.23 -9.71
N LEU A 93 -5.38 -0.47 -9.54
CA LEU A 93 -6.07 -0.34 -8.27
C LEU A 93 -7.47 -0.93 -8.41
N ILE A 94 -7.82 -1.85 -7.52
CA ILE A 94 -9.16 -2.44 -7.43
C ILE A 94 -9.85 -1.83 -6.21
N VAL A 95 -10.98 -1.17 -6.43
CA VAL A 95 -11.83 -0.66 -5.36
C VAL A 95 -13.06 -1.54 -5.24
N MET A 96 -13.36 -1.97 -4.03
CA MET A 96 -14.54 -2.79 -3.71
C MET A 96 -15.49 -2.02 -2.82
N GLU A 97 -16.80 -2.17 -3.08
CA GLU A 97 -17.86 -1.62 -2.27
C GLU A 97 -18.90 -2.70 -2.01
N PRO A 98 -19.23 -3.05 -0.77
CA PRO A 98 -20.35 -3.95 -0.48
C PRO A 98 -21.68 -3.35 -0.97
N LEU A 99 -22.58 -4.18 -1.49
CA LEU A 99 -23.90 -3.74 -1.94
C LEU A 99 -24.83 -3.35 -0.80
N VAL A 100 -24.53 -3.81 0.40
CA VAL A 100 -25.33 -3.54 1.61
C VAL A 100 -24.42 -3.17 2.78
N SER A 101 -24.89 -2.28 3.64
CA SER A 101 -24.15 -1.80 4.82
C SER A 101 -23.92 -2.89 5.88
N GLU A 102 -24.76 -3.91 5.89
CA GLU A 102 -24.72 -5.04 6.82
C GLU A 102 -23.74 -6.14 6.38
N TYR A 103 -23.07 -5.98 5.23
CA TYR A 103 -22.07 -6.95 4.78
C TYR A 103 -20.95 -7.11 5.83
N ARG A 104 -20.61 -8.36 6.13
CA ARG A 104 -19.55 -8.72 7.07
C ARG A 104 -18.74 -9.91 6.54
N ASP A 105 -17.43 -9.79 6.63
CA ASP A 105 -16.46 -10.84 6.32
C ASP A 105 -15.27 -10.79 7.30
N GLU A 106 -14.19 -11.46 7.02
CA GLU A 106 -12.99 -11.48 7.88
C GLU A 106 -12.36 -10.08 8.00
N ILE A 107 -12.44 -9.26 6.94
CA ILE A 107 -11.93 -7.88 6.94
C ILE A 107 -12.73 -7.02 7.91
N THR A 108 -14.05 -7.14 7.89
CA THR A 108 -14.91 -6.38 8.79
C THR A 108 -14.75 -6.81 10.25
N LEU A 109 -14.50 -8.11 10.47
CA LEU A 109 -14.19 -8.62 11.81
C LEU A 109 -12.89 -8.04 12.34
N LEU A 110 -11.83 -7.97 11.51
CA LEU A 110 -10.57 -7.32 11.89
C LEU A 110 -10.78 -5.85 12.29
N ASN A 111 -11.54 -5.09 11.50
CA ASN A 111 -11.80 -3.69 11.80
C ASN A 111 -12.60 -3.51 13.10
N SER A 112 -13.55 -4.40 13.37
CA SER A 112 -14.43 -4.32 14.56
C SER A 112 -13.69 -4.48 15.90
N LEU A 113 -12.46 -4.99 15.88
CA LEU A 113 -11.64 -5.16 17.08
C LEU A 113 -11.00 -3.84 17.57
N TYR A 114 -11.01 -2.78 16.73
CA TYR A 114 -10.26 -1.55 16.99
C TYR A 114 -11.18 -0.33 17.03
N PRO A 115 -11.02 0.56 18.03
CA PRO A 115 -12.00 1.62 18.32
C PRO A 115 -12.33 2.53 17.14
N LEU A 116 -11.32 2.98 16.40
CA LEU A 116 -11.56 3.89 15.27
C LEU A 116 -11.89 3.14 13.98
N ALA A 117 -11.27 1.99 13.74
CA ALA A 117 -11.60 1.17 12.58
C ALA A 117 -13.01 0.62 12.62
N ALA A 118 -13.56 0.33 13.82
CA ALA A 118 -14.92 -0.16 14.00
C ALA A 118 -16.01 0.81 13.52
N ALA A 119 -15.73 2.10 13.45
CA ALA A 119 -16.64 3.10 12.90
C ALA A 119 -16.84 2.96 11.39
N LYS A 120 -15.89 2.31 10.70
CA LYS A 120 -15.91 2.02 9.25
C LYS A 120 -15.52 0.56 9.02
N PRO A 121 -16.41 -0.40 9.35
CA PRO A 121 -16.06 -1.80 9.41
C PRO A 121 -15.63 -2.41 8.06
N ASN A 122 -16.10 -1.87 6.94
CA ASN A 122 -15.74 -2.33 5.60
C ASN A 122 -14.55 -1.57 4.99
N ALA A 123 -14.19 -0.38 5.51
CA ALA A 123 -13.12 0.43 4.93
C ALA A 123 -11.73 -0.11 5.30
N ARG A 124 -11.03 -0.67 4.31
CA ARG A 124 -9.69 -1.22 4.52
C ARG A 124 -8.92 -1.41 3.22
N TYR A 125 -7.62 -1.21 3.27
CA TYR A 125 -6.72 -1.82 2.30
C TYR A 125 -6.73 -3.34 2.50
N VAL A 126 -7.14 -4.07 1.47
CA VAL A 126 -7.34 -5.51 1.54
C VAL A 126 -6.03 -6.26 1.33
N GLY A 127 -5.27 -5.86 0.31
CA GLY A 127 -4.02 -6.54 0.01
C GLY A 127 -3.43 -6.23 -1.36
N GLU A 128 -2.39 -6.99 -1.69
CA GLU A 128 -1.62 -6.95 -2.93
C GLU A 128 -1.91 -8.16 -3.80
N VAL A 129 -1.95 -7.99 -5.12
CA VAL A 129 -2.08 -9.07 -6.12
C VAL A 129 -0.79 -9.16 -6.94
N PHE A 130 -0.17 -10.32 -6.94
CA PHE A 130 1.02 -10.60 -7.72
C PHE A 130 0.69 -11.40 -8.98
N ALA A 131 1.46 -11.20 -10.04
CA ALA A 131 1.44 -12.10 -11.17
C ALA A 131 1.87 -13.50 -10.75
N ALA A 132 1.20 -14.51 -11.29
CA ALA A 132 1.60 -15.90 -11.13
C ALA A 132 1.50 -16.61 -12.48
N LEU A 133 2.45 -17.50 -12.80
CA LEU A 133 2.33 -18.36 -13.98
C LEU A 133 1.24 -19.42 -13.79
N ASP A 134 1.05 -19.87 -12.54
CA ASP A 134 0.01 -20.80 -12.11
C ASP A 134 -0.36 -20.47 -10.66
N GLN A 135 -1.46 -19.72 -10.46
CA GLN A 135 -1.89 -19.32 -9.12
C GLN A 135 -2.34 -20.50 -8.25
N LEU A 136 -2.83 -21.58 -8.84
CA LEU A 136 -3.24 -22.75 -8.06
C LEU A 136 -2.03 -23.52 -7.56
N GLU A 137 -0.97 -23.61 -8.35
CA GLU A 137 0.29 -24.23 -7.91
C GLU A 137 0.99 -23.36 -6.86
N VAL A 138 0.99 -22.01 -7.01
CA VAL A 138 1.46 -21.09 -5.97
C VAL A 138 0.71 -21.32 -4.65
N ARG A 139 -0.64 -21.39 -4.68
CA ARG A 139 -1.45 -21.72 -3.51
C ARG A 139 -1.02 -23.04 -2.88
N ARG A 140 -0.94 -24.11 -3.67
CA ARG A 140 -0.56 -25.45 -3.20
C ARG A 140 0.80 -25.46 -2.50
N ILE A 141 1.79 -24.76 -3.06
CA ILE A 141 3.12 -24.65 -2.46
C ILE A 141 3.04 -23.89 -1.13
N LEU A 142 2.38 -22.74 -1.10
CA LEU A 142 2.28 -21.90 0.10
C LEU A 142 1.47 -22.58 1.21
N GLU A 143 0.42 -23.34 0.88
CA GLU A 143 -0.32 -24.16 1.85
C GLU A 143 0.57 -25.23 2.49
N SER A 144 1.50 -25.81 1.73
CA SER A 144 2.50 -26.73 2.29
C SER A 144 3.47 -26.06 3.28
N HIS A 145 3.56 -24.73 3.23
CA HIS A 145 4.28 -23.87 4.18
C HIS A 145 3.38 -23.26 5.26
N SER A 146 2.18 -23.83 5.46
CA SER A 146 1.21 -23.39 6.48
C SER A 146 0.58 -22.00 6.26
N ILE A 147 0.68 -21.46 5.04
CA ILE A 147 -0.06 -20.26 4.65
C ILE A 147 -1.49 -20.67 4.29
N ARG A 148 -2.48 -20.05 4.91
CA ARG A 148 -3.89 -20.35 4.68
C ARG A 148 -4.45 -19.53 3.52
N PHE A 149 -5.30 -20.15 2.69
CA PHE A 149 -6.01 -19.49 1.60
C PHE A 149 -7.52 -19.61 1.76
N ASN A 150 -8.25 -18.61 1.27
CA ASN A 150 -9.68 -18.69 1.09
C ASN A 150 -10.00 -19.44 -0.21
N TYR A 151 -11.10 -20.20 -0.20
CA TYR A 151 -11.61 -20.89 -1.36
C TYR A 151 -12.92 -20.28 -1.83
N HIS A 152 -13.17 -20.30 -3.13
CA HIS A 152 -14.39 -19.72 -3.70
C HIS A 152 -15.68 -20.26 -3.08
N HIS A 153 -15.74 -21.54 -2.76
CA HIS A 153 -16.92 -22.17 -2.16
C HIS A 153 -17.17 -21.78 -0.69
N GLU A 154 -16.20 -21.14 -0.03
CA GLU A 154 -16.29 -20.73 1.38
C GLU A 154 -16.71 -19.27 1.53
N THR A 155 -16.69 -18.49 0.46
CA THR A 155 -16.92 -17.04 0.53
C THR A 155 -17.70 -16.54 -0.70
N LYS A 156 -18.40 -15.43 -0.53
CA LYS A 156 -19.03 -14.69 -1.63
C LYS A 156 -18.20 -13.46 -2.06
N ASN A 157 -16.97 -13.34 -1.60
CA ASN A 157 -16.09 -12.26 -2.01
C ASN A 157 -15.74 -12.42 -3.51
N PRO A 158 -16.05 -11.43 -4.38
CA PRO A 158 -15.86 -11.54 -5.82
C PRO A 158 -14.40 -11.64 -6.26
N LEU A 159 -13.44 -11.30 -5.39
CA LEU A 159 -12.02 -11.45 -5.68
C LEU A 159 -11.51 -12.89 -5.45
N ILE A 160 -12.30 -13.76 -4.84
CA ILE A 160 -11.89 -15.15 -4.58
C ILE A 160 -12.63 -16.04 -5.56
N THR A 161 -12.08 -16.16 -6.75
CA THR A 161 -12.73 -16.85 -7.89
C THR A 161 -12.13 -18.22 -8.18
N ASP A 162 -10.94 -18.54 -7.64
CA ASP A 162 -10.09 -19.69 -7.99
C ASP A 162 -9.66 -19.75 -9.47
N SER A 163 -10.46 -19.19 -10.39
CA SER A 163 -10.17 -19.15 -11.83
C SER A 163 -9.25 -18.00 -12.24
N ALA A 164 -9.48 -16.80 -11.70
CA ALA A 164 -8.67 -15.62 -12.00
C ALA A 164 -7.79 -15.21 -10.81
N PHE A 165 -8.33 -15.27 -9.60
CA PHE A 165 -7.64 -14.84 -8.40
C PHE A 165 -7.73 -15.89 -7.29
N VAL A 166 -6.62 -16.09 -6.58
CA VAL A 166 -6.59 -16.77 -5.28
C VAL A 166 -6.04 -15.80 -4.23
N PHE A 167 -6.57 -15.83 -3.01
CA PHE A 167 -6.14 -14.94 -1.92
C PHE A 167 -5.89 -15.71 -0.64
N SER A 168 -4.80 -15.36 0.05
CA SER A 168 -4.56 -15.81 1.41
C SER A 168 -5.62 -15.28 2.37
N PHE A 169 -5.75 -15.89 3.56
CA PHE A 169 -6.35 -15.21 4.69
C PHE A 169 -5.58 -13.93 5.02
N PRO A 170 -6.20 -12.94 5.72
CA PRO A 170 -5.45 -11.81 6.24
C PRO A 170 -4.29 -12.30 7.12
N SER A 171 -3.12 -11.71 6.92
CA SER A 171 -1.93 -11.98 7.73
C SER A 171 -2.19 -11.64 9.20
N ASP A 172 -1.79 -12.52 10.10
CA ASP A 172 -1.86 -12.28 11.54
C ASP A 172 -0.91 -11.14 11.97
N TYR A 173 0.11 -10.82 11.17
CA TYR A 173 1.11 -9.80 11.47
C TYR A 173 0.84 -8.44 10.80
N SER A 174 0.33 -8.43 9.58
CA SER A 174 0.10 -7.20 8.81
C SER A 174 -1.37 -6.86 8.61
N GLY A 175 -2.27 -7.84 8.79
CA GLY A 175 -3.70 -7.70 8.51
C GLY A 175 -4.04 -7.52 7.03
N ASN A 176 -3.06 -7.67 6.12
CA ASN A 176 -3.26 -7.61 4.68
C ASN A 176 -3.35 -9.03 4.10
N ARG A 177 -4.01 -9.16 2.96
CA ARG A 177 -4.03 -10.39 2.16
C ARG A 177 -2.97 -10.31 1.06
N ILE A 178 -2.52 -11.47 0.59
CA ILE A 178 -1.75 -11.58 -0.64
C ILE A 178 -2.56 -12.43 -1.63
N GLY A 179 -2.75 -11.86 -2.82
CA GLY A 179 -3.43 -12.51 -3.92
C GLY A 179 -2.48 -12.84 -5.06
N TYR A 180 -2.88 -13.81 -5.90
CA TYR A 180 -2.17 -14.20 -7.09
C TYR A 180 -3.13 -14.29 -8.27
N CYS A 181 -2.64 -13.89 -9.44
CA CYS A 181 -3.42 -13.80 -10.66
C CYS A 181 -2.57 -14.21 -11.87
N GLN A 182 -3.07 -15.16 -12.68
CA GLN A 182 -2.42 -15.55 -13.93
C GLN A 182 -3.02 -14.85 -15.16
N VAL A 183 -4.23 -14.27 -15.03
CA VAL A 183 -4.89 -13.58 -16.13
C VAL A 183 -4.35 -12.16 -16.31
N ASP A 184 -4.44 -11.65 -17.52
CA ASP A 184 -4.16 -10.25 -17.78
C ASP A 184 -5.30 -9.40 -17.21
N LEU A 185 -4.96 -8.38 -16.40
CA LEU A 185 -5.97 -7.49 -15.83
C LEU A 185 -6.62 -6.56 -16.89
N ASP A 186 -6.09 -6.50 -18.08
CA ASP A 186 -6.72 -5.80 -19.21
C ASP A 186 -7.74 -6.69 -19.97
N ASP A 187 -7.73 -8.00 -19.76
CA ASP A 187 -8.77 -8.93 -20.22
C ASP A 187 -9.92 -8.97 -19.21
N VAL A 188 -10.76 -7.94 -19.24
CA VAL A 188 -11.84 -7.75 -18.26
C VAL A 188 -12.84 -8.91 -18.21
N ASP A 189 -13.01 -9.65 -19.29
CA ASP A 189 -13.92 -10.82 -19.38
C ASP A 189 -13.34 -12.03 -18.62
N ALA A 190 -12.02 -12.13 -18.52
CA ALA A 190 -11.33 -13.22 -17.84
C ALA A 190 -11.28 -13.04 -16.30
N LEU A 191 -11.59 -11.84 -15.78
CA LEU A 191 -11.40 -11.54 -14.34
C LEU A 191 -12.43 -12.22 -13.45
N GLY A 192 -13.63 -12.53 -13.95
CA GLY A 192 -14.67 -13.20 -13.16
C GLY A 192 -15.20 -12.37 -11.96
N LEU A 193 -15.09 -11.04 -12.02
CA LEU A 193 -15.46 -10.14 -10.92
C LEU A 193 -16.97 -9.87 -10.80
N GLY A 194 -17.77 -10.51 -11.61
CA GLY A 194 -19.22 -10.31 -11.72
C GLY A 194 -19.63 -9.82 -13.10
N THR A 195 -20.86 -9.29 -13.22
CA THR A 195 -21.37 -8.71 -14.45
C THR A 195 -20.76 -7.33 -14.67
N GLN A 196 -20.18 -7.08 -15.83
CA GLN A 196 -19.71 -5.74 -16.17
C GLN A 196 -20.90 -4.78 -16.27
N ILE A 197 -20.79 -3.63 -15.63
CA ILE A 197 -21.82 -2.60 -15.57
C ILE A 197 -21.33 -1.28 -16.16
N GLN A 198 -22.27 -0.48 -16.64
CA GLN A 198 -22.02 0.92 -16.96
C GLN A 198 -22.44 1.78 -15.78
N LEU A 199 -21.58 2.73 -15.39
CA LEU A 199 -21.93 3.67 -14.33
C LEU A 199 -23.00 4.66 -14.82
N PRO A 200 -23.87 5.16 -13.90
CA PRO A 200 -24.82 6.23 -14.23
C PRO A 200 -24.12 7.47 -14.81
N SER A 201 -24.81 8.16 -15.72
CA SER A 201 -24.28 9.38 -16.36
C SER A 201 -23.86 10.47 -15.36
N GLU A 202 -24.58 10.57 -14.26
CA GLU A 202 -24.29 11.51 -13.19
C GLU A 202 -22.94 11.22 -12.51
N VAL A 203 -22.65 9.93 -12.29
CA VAL A 203 -21.36 9.48 -11.73
C VAL A 203 -20.22 9.75 -12.71
N LEU A 204 -20.41 9.39 -13.99
CA LEU A 204 -19.40 9.67 -15.03
C LEU A 204 -19.12 11.17 -15.14
N SER A 205 -20.17 12.01 -15.11
CA SER A 205 -20.01 13.48 -15.13
C SER A 205 -19.22 14.01 -13.92
N GLN A 206 -19.41 13.43 -12.74
CA GLN A 206 -18.63 13.82 -11.55
C GLN A 206 -17.14 13.46 -11.73
N LEU A 207 -16.83 12.26 -12.22
CA LEU A 207 -15.46 11.82 -12.49
C LEU A 207 -14.81 12.69 -13.57
N ASP A 208 -15.55 13.01 -14.64
CA ASP A 208 -15.06 13.87 -15.73
C ASP A 208 -14.71 15.28 -15.25
N LEU A 209 -15.49 15.85 -14.34
CA LEU A 209 -15.18 17.17 -13.74
C LEU A 209 -13.88 17.17 -12.95
N VAL A 210 -13.62 16.09 -12.20
CA VAL A 210 -12.36 15.95 -11.44
C VAL A 210 -11.19 15.72 -12.39
N ASP A 211 -11.38 14.88 -13.41
CA ASP A 211 -10.37 14.61 -14.41
C ASP A 211 -10.00 15.87 -15.23
N GLU A 212 -10.99 16.67 -15.59
CA GLU A 212 -10.77 17.95 -16.26
C GLU A 212 -9.91 18.90 -15.40
N PHE A 213 -10.17 18.98 -14.09
CA PHE A 213 -9.33 19.73 -13.16
C PHE A 213 -7.88 19.23 -13.17
N SER A 214 -7.67 17.92 -13.06
CA SER A 214 -6.33 17.31 -13.09
C SER A 214 -5.59 17.63 -14.40
N ARG A 215 -6.29 17.58 -15.55
CA ARG A 215 -5.72 17.92 -16.85
C ARG A 215 -5.41 19.43 -16.99
N GLN A 216 -6.29 20.31 -16.54
CA GLN A 216 -6.10 21.76 -16.58
C GLN A 216 -4.88 22.20 -15.77
N HIS A 217 -4.65 21.56 -14.62
CA HIS A 217 -3.51 21.82 -13.75
C HIS A 217 -2.32 20.91 -14.02
N ARG A 218 -2.36 20.09 -15.09
CA ARG A 218 -1.27 19.19 -15.49
C ARG A 218 -0.79 18.25 -14.36
N LEU A 219 -1.69 17.80 -13.50
CA LEU A 219 -1.34 16.87 -12.41
C LEU A 219 -1.01 15.47 -12.96
N ASP A 220 -1.72 15.00 -14.00
CA ASP A 220 -1.51 13.68 -14.60
C ASP A 220 -0.07 13.41 -15.09
N PRO A 221 0.63 14.33 -15.77
CA PRO A 221 2.02 14.09 -16.16
C PRO A 221 3.00 14.17 -15.00
N LEU A 222 2.62 14.81 -13.87
CA LEU A 222 3.48 15.00 -12.71
C LEU A 222 3.38 13.84 -11.73
N VAL A 223 2.16 13.36 -11.44
CA VAL A 223 1.94 12.21 -10.56
C VAL A 223 2.01 10.92 -11.37
N MET A 224 3.03 10.11 -11.12
CA MET A 224 3.39 9.00 -11.99
C MET A 224 2.62 7.72 -11.69
N GLY A 225 2.73 7.20 -10.49
CA GLY A 225 2.13 5.94 -10.03
C GLY A 225 2.57 5.58 -8.63
N LEU A 226 2.32 4.35 -8.20
CA LEU A 226 2.70 3.87 -6.88
C LEU A 226 4.22 3.72 -6.77
N ASP A 227 4.83 4.48 -5.89
CA ASP A 227 6.23 4.38 -5.49
C ASP A 227 6.43 3.30 -4.42
N HIS A 228 5.65 3.39 -3.36
CA HIS A 228 5.67 2.41 -2.28
C HIS A 228 4.36 2.36 -1.50
N MET A 229 4.28 1.34 -0.64
CA MET A 229 3.14 1.09 0.24
C MET A 229 3.66 0.75 1.63
N ALA A 230 3.19 1.45 2.66
CA ALA A 230 3.67 1.25 4.01
C ALA A 230 2.59 0.69 4.94
N THR A 231 2.91 -0.46 5.53
CA THR A 231 2.08 -1.15 6.52
C THR A 231 2.63 -0.89 7.92
N ARG A 232 1.76 -0.52 8.86
CA ARG A 232 2.09 -0.42 10.27
C ARG A 232 1.81 -1.73 11.00
N VAL A 233 2.83 -2.19 11.73
CA VAL A 233 2.81 -3.44 12.51
C VAL A 233 3.30 -3.19 13.93
N LEU A 234 3.07 -4.12 14.84
CA LEU A 234 3.58 -4.04 16.21
C LEU A 234 5.09 -4.25 16.27
N ALA A 235 5.74 -3.66 17.27
CA ALA A 235 7.18 -3.78 17.47
C ALA A 235 7.66 -5.24 17.56
N GLY A 236 6.92 -6.10 18.25
CA GLY A 236 7.27 -7.52 18.40
C GLY A 236 6.91 -8.42 17.23
N GLU A 237 6.33 -7.89 16.14
CA GLU A 237 5.82 -8.67 15.00
C GLU A 237 6.39 -8.22 13.65
N ARG A 238 7.25 -7.21 13.66
CA ARG A 238 7.83 -6.61 12.45
C ARG A 238 8.59 -7.62 11.62
N GLU A 239 9.45 -8.40 12.26
CA GLU A 239 10.28 -9.41 11.60
C GLU A 239 9.42 -10.50 10.97
N ASP A 240 8.43 -10.98 11.69
CA ASP A 240 7.51 -12.01 11.20
C ASP A 240 6.69 -11.50 10.01
N ALA A 241 6.20 -10.26 10.06
CA ALA A 241 5.48 -9.63 8.95
C ALA A 241 6.34 -9.54 7.67
N ILE A 242 7.63 -9.18 7.82
CA ILE A 242 8.55 -9.09 6.69
C ILE A 242 8.87 -10.48 6.14
N LEU A 243 9.19 -11.45 7.00
CA LEU A 243 9.53 -12.81 6.58
C LEU A 243 8.35 -13.52 5.91
N GLU A 244 7.12 -13.31 6.41
CA GLU A 244 5.90 -13.80 5.77
C GLU A 244 5.75 -13.19 4.37
N PHE A 245 5.84 -11.87 4.25
CA PHE A 245 5.74 -11.18 2.96
C PHE A 245 6.80 -11.63 1.96
N LEU A 246 8.06 -11.78 2.39
CA LEU A 246 9.14 -12.31 1.54
C LEU A 246 8.90 -13.77 1.12
N THR A 247 8.27 -14.58 1.99
CA THR A 247 7.90 -15.97 1.66
C THR A 247 6.86 -16.01 0.54
N MET A 248 5.92 -15.07 0.54
CA MET A 248 4.74 -15.05 -0.32
C MET A 248 4.91 -14.18 -1.59
N SER A 249 6.04 -13.53 -1.79
CA SER A 249 6.26 -12.61 -2.91
C SER A 249 7.60 -12.83 -3.59
N ASN A 250 7.81 -12.17 -4.73
CA ASN A 250 9.11 -12.10 -5.39
C ASN A 250 9.98 -10.94 -4.88
N TYR A 251 9.72 -10.46 -3.66
CA TYR A 251 10.45 -9.34 -3.07
C TYR A 251 11.67 -9.82 -2.30
N TYR A 252 12.65 -8.94 -2.17
CA TYR A 252 13.82 -9.10 -1.33
C TYR A 252 13.92 -7.97 -0.31
N PHE A 253 14.58 -8.23 0.80
CA PHE A 253 14.82 -7.22 1.84
C PHE A 253 15.89 -6.24 1.36
N TRP A 254 15.47 -5.04 0.97
CA TRP A 254 16.35 -4.01 0.42
C TRP A 254 17.15 -3.29 1.51
N GLY A 255 16.55 -2.96 2.64
CA GLY A 255 17.23 -2.25 3.72
C GLY A 255 16.32 -1.71 4.80
N ALA A 256 16.92 -1.03 5.78
CA ALA A 256 16.23 -0.48 6.94
C ALA A 256 16.76 0.88 7.37
N TYR A 257 15.86 1.68 7.94
CA TYR A 257 16.16 2.97 8.58
C TYR A 257 15.67 2.96 10.02
N ASN A 258 16.57 3.17 10.96
CA ASN A 258 16.24 3.32 12.38
C ASN A 258 16.27 4.79 12.78
N ILE A 259 15.18 5.28 13.38
CA ILE A 259 15.02 6.61 13.92
C ILE A 259 14.82 6.47 15.43
N ALA A 260 15.92 6.39 16.15
CA ALA A 260 15.92 6.01 17.58
C ALA A 260 15.15 7.01 18.47
N ASP A 261 15.29 8.30 18.23
CA ASP A 261 14.59 9.39 18.94
C ASP A 261 13.09 9.45 18.69
N MET A 262 12.64 8.84 17.60
CA MET A 262 11.22 8.65 17.28
C MET A 262 10.71 7.24 17.59
N ASN A 263 11.54 6.41 18.21
CA ASN A 263 11.23 5.01 18.51
C ASN A 263 10.66 4.28 17.28
N SER A 264 11.21 4.54 16.09
CA SER A 264 10.66 4.09 14.81
C SER A 264 11.69 3.36 13.98
N SER A 265 11.24 2.31 13.31
CA SER A 265 12.01 1.56 12.33
C SER A 265 11.18 1.43 11.04
N THR A 266 11.81 1.78 9.92
CA THR A 266 11.25 1.68 8.58
C THR A 266 12.04 0.66 7.78
N ASN A 267 11.38 -0.38 7.27
CA ASN A 267 12.01 -1.52 6.59
C ASN A 267 11.45 -1.63 5.19
N VAL A 268 12.34 -1.65 4.20
CA VAL A 268 12.00 -1.57 2.77
C VAL A 268 12.27 -2.90 2.09
N ASN A 269 11.29 -3.37 1.32
CA ASN A 269 11.40 -4.55 0.47
C ASN A 269 11.10 -4.13 -0.97
N ARG A 270 11.90 -4.61 -1.93
CA ARG A 270 11.76 -4.34 -3.36
C ARG A 270 11.55 -5.62 -4.14
N SER A 271 10.87 -5.53 -5.27
CA SER A 271 10.71 -6.65 -6.19
C SER A 271 12.04 -7.04 -6.81
N SER A 272 12.29 -8.35 -6.93
CA SER A 272 13.43 -8.90 -7.69
C SER A 272 13.16 -8.98 -9.19
N SER A 273 11.92 -8.74 -9.63
CA SER A 273 11.60 -8.64 -11.05
C SER A 273 12.22 -7.40 -11.65
N VAL A 274 13.26 -7.60 -12.46
CA VAL A 274 13.88 -6.56 -13.30
C VAL A 274 13.28 -6.74 -14.70
N GLU A 275 12.00 -6.44 -14.87
CA GLU A 275 11.48 -6.19 -16.22
C GLU A 275 11.80 -4.72 -16.54
N ASP A 276 12.49 -4.51 -17.63
CA ASP A 276 12.74 -3.16 -18.15
C ASP A 276 11.40 -2.43 -18.21
N ASP A 277 11.31 -1.26 -17.61
CA ASP A 277 10.16 -0.35 -17.57
C ASP A 277 8.98 -0.71 -16.65
N LYS A 278 9.01 -1.76 -15.83
CA LYS A 278 7.94 -2.02 -14.86
C LYS A 278 8.47 -1.95 -13.43
N GLN A 279 8.11 -0.90 -12.73
CA GLN A 279 8.45 -0.75 -11.31
C GLN A 279 7.33 -1.29 -10.44
N SER A 280 7.53 -2.48 -9.86
CA SER A 280 6.71 -2.88 -8.72
C SER A 280 6.98 -1.93 -7.56
N PRO A 281 5.93 -1.33 -6.95
CA PRO A 281 6.09 -0.44 -5.81
C PRO A 281 6.80 -1.15 -4.66
N ALA A 282 7.63 -0.43 -3.92
CA ALA A 282 8.26 -1.03 -2.76
C ALA A 282 7.25 -1.31 -1.65
N LYS A 283 7.46 -2.39 -0.91
CA LYS A 283 6.70 -2.71 0.30
C LYS A 283 7.48 -2.28 1.53
N VAL A 284 6.88 -1.42 2.33
CA VAL A 284 7.48 -0.87 3.54
C VAL A 284 6.73 -1.38 4.76
N PHE A 285 7.47 -1.82 5.78
CA PHE A 285 6.93 -2.12 7.09
C PHE A 285 7.50 -1.13 8.10
N THR A 286 6.61 -0.49 8.86
CA THR A 286 6.99 0.41 9.95
C THR A 286 6.51 -0.13 11.28
N ALA A 287 7.39 -0.08 12.29
CA ALA A 287 7.09 -0.47 13.65
C ALA A 287 7.80 0.46 14.64
N ASN A 288 7.32 0.52 15.87
CA ASN A 288 8.16 1.05 16.93
C ASN A 288 9.32 0.09 17.22
N ASN A 289 10.46 0.60 17.71
CA ASN A 289 11.60 -0.24 18.09
C ASN A 289 11.33 -1.00 19.39
N THR A 290 10.56 -0.39 20.29
CA THR A 290 10.16 -0.98 21.56
C THR A 290 8.65 -0.99 21.71
N PRO A 291 8.06 -2.04 22.28
CA PRO A 291 6.64 -2.11 22.52
C PRO A 291 6.18 -1.15 23.64
N SER A 292 4.91 -0.79 23.64
CA SER A 292 4.34 0.23 24.54
C SER A 292 4.56 -0.03 26.04
N PHE A 293 4.54 -1.30 26.48
CA PHE A 293 4.73 -1.63 27.88
C PHE A 293 6.16 -1.35 28.39
N VAL A 294 7.16 -1.35 27.50
CA VAL A 294 8.55 -0.97 27.87
C VAL A 294 8.68 0.55 27.87
N ASN A 295 7.98 1.21 26.99
CA ASN A 295 8.15 2.63 26.72
C ASN A 295 7.65 3.56 27.83
N SER A 296 6.79 3.07 28.70
CA SER A 296 6.34 3.82 29.88
C SER A 296 7.48 4.27 30.82
N PHE A 297 8.68 3.69 30.67
CA PHE A 297 9.86 4.05 31.46
C PHE A 297 10.75 5.08 30.76
N ASP A 298 10.72 5.16 29.43
CA ASP A 298 11.66 5.97 28.64
C ASP A 298 11.03 7.21 28.00
N ASP A 299 9.70 7.38 28.14
CA ASP A 299 8.91 8.51 27.59
C ASP A 299 9.13 8.74 26.08
N LEU A 300 9.39 7.67 25.34
CA LEU A 300 9.60 7.72 23.92
C LEU A 300 8.26 7.80 23.16
N PRO A 301 8.18 8.47 22.00
CA PRO A 301 6.96 8.49 21.20
C PRO A 301 6.59 7.11 20.66
N MET A 302 5.28 6.84 20.48
CA MET A 302 4.73 5.57 20.06
C MET A 302 3.85 5.66 18.80
N PRO A 303 4.27 6.37 17.75
CA PRO A 303 3.37 6.73 16.64
C PRO A 303 2.81 5.52 15.89
N THR A 304 3.56 4.43 15.80
CA THR A 304 3.12 3.22 15.11
C THR A 304 2.20 2.38 15.98
N GLU A 305 2.56 2.17 17.25
CA GLU A 305 1.71 1.39 18.16
C GLU A 305 0.41 2.14 18.52
N ASP A 306 0.44 3.47 18.64
CA ASP A 306 -0.78 4.27 18.81
C ASP A 306 -1.72 4.11 17.62
N PHE A 307 -1.19 4.11 16.40
CA PHE A 307 -1.99 3.81 15.22
C PHE A 307 -2.57 2.38 15.26
N VAL A 308 -1.74 1.37 15.52
CA VAL A 308 -2.18 -0.03 15.55
C VAL A 308 -3.22 -0.26 16.65
N ARG A 309 -3.10 0.39 17.79
CA ARG A 309 -4.07 0.32 18.89
C ARG A 309 -5.47 0.79 18.46
N ASN A 310 -5.53 1.79 17.61
CA ASN A 310 -6.77 2.44 17.18
C ASN A 310 -7.38 1.86 15.90
N PHE A 311 -6.52 1.45 14.96
CA PHE A 311 -6.93 1.02 13.62
C PHE A 311 -6.59 -0.44 13.30
N GLY A 312 -5.78 -1.10 14.14
CA GLY A 312 -5.24 -2.43 13.87
C GLY A 312 -4.00 -2.41 12.98
N ARG A 313 -3.36 -3.55 12.86
CA ARG A 313 -2.30 -3.76 11.88
C ARG A 313 -2.89 -3.60 10.50
N ARG A 314 -2.37 -2.68 9.70
CA ARG A 314 -2.90 -2.41 8.36
C ARG A 314 -1.99 -1.51 7.54
N MET A 315 -2.33 -1.39 6.27
CA MET A 315 -1.77 -0.36 5.40
C MET A 315 -2.06 1.02 5.99
N HIS A 316 -1.01 1.85 6.05
CA HIS A 316 -1.09 3.22 6.53
C HIS A 316 -1.18 4.22 5.38
N HIS A 317 -0.30 4.07 4.37
CA HIS A 317 -0.29 4.96 3.23
C HIS A 317 0.08 4.26 1.92
N LEU A 318 -0.39 4.88 0.84
CA LEU A 318 0.04 4.65 -0.53
C LEU A 318 0.81 5.88 -0.98
N ALA A 319 2.04 5.70 -1.43
CA ALA A 319 2.88 6.78 -1.92
C ALA A 319 2.87 6.82 -3.44
N TYR A 320 2.67 8.01 -3.99
CA TYR A 320 2.80 8.26 -5.42
C TYR A 320 4.12 8.95 -5.71
N GLU A 321 4.81 8.46 -6.74
CA GLU A 321 5.96 9.13 -7.31
C GLU A 321 5.51 10.42 -8.01
N VAL A 322 6.22 11.52 -7.73
CA VAL A 322 6.13 12.76 -8.50
C VAL A 322 7.40 12.86 -9.33
N CYS A 323 7.25 13.11 -10.63
CA CYS A 323 8.42 13.20 -11.52
C CYS A 323 9.36 14.33 -11.09
N ASP A 324 10.67 14.07 -11.13
CA ASP A 324 11.69 15.10 -10.83
C ASP A 324 11.61 16.26 -11.82
N GLY A 325 11.73 17.48 -11.31
CA GLY A 325 11.76 18.67 -12.13
C GLY A 325 11.23 19.93 -11.45
N ASP A 326 11.35 21.03 -12.16
CA ASP A 326 10.89 22.33 -11.71
C ASP A 326 9.65 22.76 -12.49
N HIS A 327 8.61 23.20 -11.77
CA HIS A 327 7.40 23.76 -12.36
C HIS A 327 7.53 25.28 -12.49
N GLY A 328 7.60 25.75 -13.73
CA GLY A 328 7.50 27.19 -14.09
C GLY A 328 8.49 28.15 -13.44
N SER A 329 8.31 28.43 -12.16
CA SER A 329 9.07 29.46 -11.42
C SER A 329 10.28 28.92 -10.62
N GLY A 330 10.69 27.66 -10.85
CA GLY A 330 11.73 27.00 -10.05
C GLY A 330 11.17 26.36 -8.77
N GLU A 331 9.87 26.25 -8.64
CA GLU A 331 9.18 25.46 -7.64
C GLU A 331 9.27 23.98 -8.02
N LYS A 332 9.60 23.10 -7.09
CA LYS A 332 9.64 21.65 -7.36
C LYS A 332 8.25 21.11 -7.70
N ASN A 333 8.22 20.06 -8.55
CA ASN A 333 6.95 19.48 -8.98
C ASN A 333 6.06 19.03 -7.81
N VAL A 334 6.62 18.46 -6.75
CA VAL A 334 5.86 18.07 -5.56
C VAL A 334 5.26 19.26 -4.84
N ASP A 335 5.96 20.39 -4.77
CA ASP A 335 5.43 21.62 -4.14
C ASP A 335 4.26 22.18 -4.95
N TYR A 336 4.36 22.19 -6.28
CA TYR A 336 3.29 22.59 -7.18
C TYR A 336 2.06 21.67 -7.06
N VAL A 337 2.26 20.34 -7.11
CA VAL A 337 1.18 19.35 -6.94
C VAL A 337 0.44 19.57 -5.63
N VAL A 338 1.19 19.68 -4.53
CA VAL A 338 0.63 19.91 -3.19
C VAL A 338 -0.07 21.25 -3.07
N GLY A 339 0.51 22.32 -3.61
CA GLY A 339 -0.11 23.64 -3.65
C GLY A 339 -1.46 23.62 -4.36
N THR A 340 -1.50 23.04 -5.57
CA THR A 340 -2.73 22.87 -6.37
C THR A 340 -3.80 22.06 -5.64
N LEU A 341 -3.42 20.96 -4.99
CA LEU A 341 -4.36 20.13 -4.23
C LEU A 341 -4.88 20.84 -2.98
N LYS A 342 -4.05 21.63 -2.29
CA LYS A 342 -4.48 22.48 -1.16
C LYS A 342 -5.52 23.51 -1.60
N GLU A 343 -5.34 24.14 -2.75
CA GLU A 343 -6.32 25.08 -3.31
C GLU A 343 -7.66 24.40 -3.62
N LYS A 344 -7.64 23.11 -3.95
CA LYS A 344 -8.83 22.28 -4.16
C LYS A 344 -9.47 21.77 -2.86
N GLY A 345 -8.84 22.06 -1.71
CA GLY A 345 -9.34 21.68 -0.39
C GLY A 345 -8.76 20.37 0.18
N VAL A 346 -7.76 19.75 -0.48
CA VAL A 346 -7.07 18.59 0.08
C VAL A 346 -6.24 19.04 1.30
N ALA A 347 -6.44 18.36 2.42
CA ALA A 347 -5.72 18.64 3.65
C ALA A 347 -4.46 17.79 3.76
N PHE A 348 -3.37 18.39 4.24
CA PHE A 348 -2.08 17.75 4.47
C PHE A 348 -1.70 17.84 5.95
N LEU A 349 -0.91 16.87 6.44
CA LEU A 349 -0.51 16.79 7.85
C LEU A 349 0.55 17.83 8.23
N ALA A 350 1.39 18.21 7.28
CA ALA A 350 2.49 19.15 7.47
C ALA A 350 2.79 19.94 6.19
N ASN A 351 3.90 20.64 6.17
CA ASN A 351 4.51 21.13 4.94
C ASN A 351 5.33 20.01 4.26
N VAL A 352 5.65 20.20 2.97
CA VAL A 352 6.58 19.33 2.26
C VAL A 352 7.92 19.31 3.00
N VAL A 353 8.43 18.11 3.29
CA VAL A 353 9.70 17.90 3.98
C VAL A 353 10.79 17.48 3.00
N GLY A 354 12.03 17.80 3.33
CA GLY A 354 13.18 17.56 2.47
C GLY A 354 13.49 18.76 1.58
N GLU A 355 14.70 18.77 1.05
CA GLU A 355 15.22 19.83 0.17
C GLU A 355 15.81 19.21 -1.08
N CYS A 356 15.48 19.75 -2.23
CA CYS A 356 16.04 19.39 -3.52
C CYS A 356 16.83 20.60 -4.05
N LEU A 357 18.04 20.76 -3.53
CA LEU A 357 19.02 21.72 -4.01
C LEU A 357 19.84 21.08 -5.15
N ASP A 358 21.12 21.32 -5.21
CA ASP A 358 22.00 20.82 -6.26
C ASP A 358 22.43 19.35 -6.09
N GLU A 359 22.23 18.78 -4.89
CA GLU A 359 22.62 17.42 -4.54
C GLU A 359 21.43 16.44 -4.56
N PRO A 360 21.67 15.16 -4.90
CA PRO A 360 20.62 14.14 -4.85
C PRO A 360 19.95 14.05 -3.50
N ASN A 361 18.63 14.22 -3.46
CA ASN A 361 17.82 14.19 -2.25
C ASN A 361 16.35 13.88 -2.59
N LEU A 362 15.47 13.88 -1.62
CA LEU A 362 14.04 13.71 -1.86
C LEU A 362 13.19 14.70 -1.05
N LYS A 363 12.04 15.03 -1.63
CA LYS A 363 10.95 15.78 -0.97
C LYS A 363 9.73 14.89 -0.85
N GLN A 364 9.01 14.98 0.26
CA GLN A 364 7.82 14.17 0.49
C GLN A 364 6.84 14.83 1.46
N ILE A 365 5.58 14.39 1.42
CA ILE A 365 4.51 14.90 2.26
C ILE A 365 3.38 13.88 2.40
N PHE A 366 2.72 13.86 3.56
CA PHE A 366 1.50 13.12 3.82
C PHE A 366 0.25 14.01 3.72
N SER A 367 -0.77 13.54 3.00
CA SER A 367 -2.13 14.07 3.17
C SER A 367 -2.69 13.69 4.54
N LYS A 368 -3.80 14.30 4.95
CA LYS A 368 -4.65 13.67 5.96
C LYS A 368 -5.23 12.37 5.39
N HIS A 369 -5.61 11.45 6.29
CA HIS A 369 -6.20 10.18 5.84
C HIS A 369 -7.54 10.43 5.12
N SER A 370 -7.81 9.57 4.15
CA SER A 370 -9.06 9.54 3.42
C SER A 370 -10.25 9.28 4.34
N ALA A 371 -11.32 10.04 4.16
CA ALA A 371 -12.57 9.79 4.85
C ALA A 371 -13.23 8.46 4.43
N TYR A 372 -12.83 7.86 3.31
CA TYR A 372 -13.44 6.67 2.73
C TYR A 372 -12.63 5.40 2.96
N SER A 373 -11.32 5.44 2.77
CA SER A 373 -10.43 4.27 2.87
C SER A 373 -9.60 4.22 4.15
N ILE A 374 -9.53 5.34 4.89
CA ILE A 374 -8.63 5.54 6.04
C ILE A 374 -7.14 5.51 5.63
N LEU A 375 -6.83 5.50 4.35
CA LEU A 375 -5.45 5.55 3.85
C LEU A 375 -4.96 7.00 3.77
N ILE A 376 -3.68 7.18 4.03
CA ILE A 376 -2.96 8.41 3.73
C ILE A 376 -2.43 8.31 2.30
N THR A 377 -2.48 9.41 1.56
CA THR A 377 -1.74 9.56 0.30
C THR A 377 -0.42 10.29 0.59
N GLU A 378 0.67 9.71 0.14
CA GLU A 378 1.99 10.33 0.17
C GLU A 378 2.40 10.77 -1.24
N TYR A 379 3.11 11.88 -1.35
CA TYR A 379 3.79 12.29 -2.58
C TYR A 379 5.29 12.32 -2.33
N VAL A 380 6.06 11.74 -3.26
CA VAL A 380 7.52 11.61 -3.19
C VAL A 380 8.13 12.07 -4.50
N GLU A 381 8.99 13.10 -4.44
CA GLU A 381 9.84 13.52 -5.55
C GLU A 381 11.31 13.23 -5.22
N ARG A 382 11.96 12.39 -6.03
CA ARG A 382 13.40 12.09 -5.92
C ARG A 382 14.18 12.95 -6.89
N CYS A 383 14.88 13.92 -6.34
CA CYS A 383 15.58 14.93 -7.11
C CYS A 383 16.99 14.48 -7.50
N HIS A 384 17.41 14.87 -8.69
CA HIS A 384 18.79 14.69 -9.20
C HIS A 384 19.27 13.23 -9.17
N GLY A 385 18.36 12.28 -9.46
CA GLY A 385 18.71 10.87 -9.48
C GLY A 385 19.00 10.26 -8.10
N TYR A 386 18.32 10.73 -7.04
CA TYR A 386 18.48 10.15 -5.71
C TYR A 386 18.14 8.65 -5.69
N GLU A 387 19.16 7.83 -5.46
CA GLU A 387 19.04 6.37 -5.46
C GLU A 387 18.60 5.78 -4.11
N GLY A 388 18.69 6.58 -3.03
CA GLY A 388 18.22 6.18 -1.70
C GLY A 388 16.70 6.05 -1.66
N PHE A 389 16.18 5.35 -0.63
CA PHE A 389 14.74 5.20 -0.48
C PHE A 389 14.14 6.34 0.34
N PHE A 390 14.73 6.59 1.52
CA PHE A 390 14.36 7.67 2.44
C PHE A 390 15.60 8.37 3.00
N THR A 391 15.41 9.59 3.56
CA THR A 391 16.36 10.19 4.51
C THR A 391 15.83 10.05 5.92
N LYS A 392 16.72 9.91 6.91
CA LYS A 392 16.32 9.82 8.33
C LYS A 392 15.57 11.07 8.79
N SER A 393 15.99 12.25 8.33
CA SER A 393 15.34 13.53 8.65
C SER A 393 13.88 13.58 8.15
N ASN A 394 13.62 13.12 6.92
CA ASN A 394 12.28 13.12 6.36
C ASN A 394 11.38 12.11 7.10
N VAL A 395 11.88 10.88 7.33
CA VAL A 395 11.14 9.87 8.10
C VAL A 395 10.79 10.38 9.50
N ALA A 396 11.74 11.04 10.19
CA ALA A 396 11.49 11.63 11.50
C ALA A 396 10.40 12.72 11.45
N ALA A 397 10.49 13.63 10.49
CA ALA A 397 9.53 14.73 10.34
C ALA A 397 8.11 14.22 10.01
N LEU A 398 7.99 13.25 9.08
CA LEU A 398 6.69 12.66 8.74
C LEU A 398 6.11 11.81 9.85
N THR A 399 6.95 11.08 10.58
CA THR A 399 6.53 10.31 11.76
C THR A 399 5.99 11.23 12.85
N ALA A 400 6.67 12.35 13.11
CA ALA A 400 6.20 13.35 14.05
C ALA A 400 4.88 14.01 13.60
N ALA A 401 4.75 14.34 12.31
CA ALA A 401 3.53 14.92 11.75
C ALA A 401 2.34 13.96 11.89
N ALA A 402 2.53 12.68 11.54
CA ALA A 402 1.50 11.66 11.68
C ALA A 402 1.09 11.44 13.14
N GLY A 403 2.03 11.47 14.08
CA GLY A 403 1.75 11.36 15.53
C GLY A 403 1.01 12.56 16.13
N GLN A 404 0.96 13.69 15.43
CA GLN A 404 0.22 14.88 15.83
C GLN A 404 -1.20 14.93 15.27
N ASP A 405 -1.59 14.03 14.37
CA ASP A 405 -2.95 13.98 13.85
C ASP A 405 -3.93 13.77 15.01
N GLU A 406 -4.90 14.70 15.13
CA GLU A 406 -5.90 14.70 16.20
C GLU A 406 -6.65 13.36 16.29
N GLN A 407 -6.86 12.69 15.17
CA GLN A 407 -7.52 11.38 15.16
C GLN A 407 -6.73 10.29 15.87
N TYR A 408 -5.39 10.34 15.85
CA TYR A 408 -4.57 9.42 16.63
C TYR A 408 -4.60 9.74 18.12
N ARG A 409 -4.82 11.00 18.47
CA ARG A 409 -4.93 11.44 19.87
C ARG A 409 -6.29 11.10 20.49
N HIS A 410 -7.37 11.27 19.73
CA HIS A 410 -8.74 11.03 20.23
C HIS A 410 -9.13 9.56 20.35
N GLY A 411 -8.34 8.64 19.78
CA GLY A 411 -8.58 7.21 19.89
C GLY A 411 -7.93 6.52 21.08
N ARG A 412 -7.37 7.26 22.03
CA ARG A 412 -6.83 6.66 23.25
C ARG A 412 -7.98 6.24 24.17
N VAL A 413 -8.23 4.93 24.21
CA VAL A 413 -9.35 4.33 24.93
C VAL A 413 -9.21 4.46 26.46
N PHE A 414 -8.01 4.82 26.95
CA PHE A 414 -7.65 4.80 28.37
C PHE A 414 -7.03 6.10 28.88
N ASP A 415 -7.19 7.22 28.21
CA ASP A 415 -6.79 8.54 28.71
C ASP A 415 -7.93 9.24 29.43
#